data_75a5d28786e1274f941bd34b9dc3e7a8
#
_entry.id   75a5d28786e1274f941bd34b9dc3e7a8
#
_cell.length_a   1.000
_cell.length_b   1.000
_cell.length_c   1.000
_cell.angle_alpha   90.00
_cell.angle_beta   90.00
_cell.angle_gamma   90.00
#
_symmetry.space_group_name_H-M   'P 1'
#
loop_
_entity.id
_entity.type
_entity.pdbx_description
1 polymer ?
#
loop_
_entity_poly.entity_id
_entity_poly.type
_entity_poly.pdbx_seq_one_letter_code
_entity_poly.pdbx_strand_id
1 'polypeptide(L)'
;MEKEKVPVHYSLNIKLYREDKFFGPGVVRLLWSIAEGKSLRAAAAGLNMAYSKAWKLIKTAEGNLGFSLLDTRIGGADGGGADLTEDAKTMLVRFLKFEHEVYSRADEAWQRCFPEFPLKLSAGAEEEGGRRLKLPAEMTAELALRLL
;
A
#
# COMPACT_ATOMS: atom_id res chain seq x y z
N MET A 1 -24.52 4.24 30.39
CA MET A 1 -24.24 3.65 29.08
C MET A 1 -22.76 3.34 28.99
N GLU A 2 -22.42 2.07 28.96
CA GLU A 2 -21.05 1.66 28.71
C GLU A 2 -20.74 1.91 27.23
N LYS A 3 -19.70 2.70 26.98
CA LYS A 3 -19.16 2.78 25.61
C LYS A 3 -18.66 1.40 25.22
N GLU A 4 -19.11 0.90 24.07
CA GLU A 4 -18.54 -0.32 23.52
C GLU A 4 -17.03 -0.15 23.40
N LYS A 5 -16.28 -1.03 24.05
CA LYS A 5 -14.83 -1.03 23.96
C LYS A 5 -14.42 -1.44 22.54
N VAL A 6 -13.50 -0.70 21.96
CA VAL A 6 -12.88 -1.11 20.71
C VAL A 6 -12.26 -2.50 20.90
N PRO A 7 -12.54 -3.45 20.01
CA PRO A 7 -11.95 -4.79 20.12
C PRO A 7 -10.42 -4.75 20.11
N VAL A 8 -9.81 -5.62 20.92
CA VAL A 8 -8.36 -5.79 20.89
C VAL A 8 -7.96 -6.33 19.52
N HIS A 9 -6.95 -5.73 18.93
CA HIS A 9 -6.43 -6.13 17.62
C HIS A 9 -4.93 -5.91 17.58
N TYR A 10 -4.27 -6.51 16.61
CA TYR A 10 -2.85 -6.26 16.34
C TYR A 10 -2.68 -5.54 15.01
N SER A 11 -1.54 -4.90 14.81
CA SER A 11 -1.17 -4.37 13.51
C SER A 11 0.26 -4.78 13.14
N LEU A 12 0.52 -4.95 11.86
CA LEU A 12 1.83 -5.22 11.31
C LEU A 12 2.24 -4.07 10.39
N ASN A 13 3.52 -3.77 10.42
CA ASN A 13 4.10 -2.75 9.57
C ASN A 13 5.27 -3.34 8.80
N ILE A 14 4.99 -3.79 7.56
CA ILE A 14 5.96 -4.48 6.73
C ILE A 14 6.71 -3.47 5.89
N LYS A 15 8.03 -3.51 5.96
CA LYS A 15 8.93 -2.63 5.24
C LYS A 15 10.03 -3.45 4.60
N LEU A 16 10.42 -3.08 3.39
CA LEU A 16 11.53 -3.73 2.68
C LEU A 16 12.80 -2.91 2.86
N TYR A 17 13.90 -3.61 3.11
CA TYR A 17 15.23 -3.04 3.32
C TYR A 17 16.24 -3.66 2.37
N ARG A 18 17.21 -2.85 1.98
CA ARG A 18 18.50 -3.34 1.48
C ARG A 18 19.53 -3.00 2.58
N GLU A 19 20.18 -1.86 2.54
CA GLU A 19 20.87 -1.28 3.70
C GLU A 19 19.88 -0.44 4.50
N ASP A 20 19.16 0.43 3.82
CA ASP A 20 18.11 1.27 4.39
C ASP A 20 16.73 0.85 3.86
N LYS A 21 15.71 1.30 4.53
CA LYS A 21 14.34 1.10 4.10
C LYS A 21 14.12 1.76 2.75
N PHE A 22 13.57 1.03 1.80
CA PHE A 22 13.27 1.57 0.47
C PHE A 22 11.82 1.37 0.01
N PHE A 23 11.05 0.51 0.66
CA PHE A 23 9.66 0.25 0.28
C PHE A 23 8.85 -0.07 1.54
N GLY A 24 7.69 0.52 1.65
CA GLY A 24 6.81 0.31 2.80
C GLY A 24 5.49 1.05 2.63
N PRO A 25 4.75 1.27 3.72
CA PRO A 25 3.40 1.87 3.66
C PRO A 25 3.33 3.20 2.93
N GLY A 26 4.32 4.07 3.10
CA GLY A 26 4.34 5.38 2.42
C GLY A 26 4.39 5.25 0.90
N VAL A 27 5.30 4.44 0.39
CA VAL A 27 5.43 4.18 -1.05
C VAL A 27 4.17 3.48 -1.57
N VAL A 28 3.68 2.47 -0.86
CA VAL A 28 2.47 1.72 -1.24
C VAL A 28 1.28 2.65 -1.39
N ARG A 29 1.05 3.55 -0.44
CA ARG A 29 -0.05 4.51 -0.48
C ARG A 29 0.08 5.51 -1.63
N LEU A 30 1.30 5.98 -1.90
CA LEU A 30 1.55 6.85 -3.06
C LEU A 30 1.22 6.13 -4.36
N LEU A 31 1.74 4.92 -4.55
CA LEU A 31 1.49 4.13 -5.76
C LEU A 31 0.01 3.81 -5.92
N TRP A 32 -0.67 3.49 -4.84
CA TRP A 32 -2.10 3.24 -4.85
C TRP A 32 -2.89 4.45 -5.33
N SER A 33 -2.62 5.63 -4.77
CA SER A 33 -3.30 6.86 -5.15
C SER A 33 -3.07 7.22 -6.62
N ILE A 34 -1.85 6.98 -7.12
CA ILE A 34 -1.52 7.20 -8.53
C ILE A 34 -2.28 6.19 -9.41
N ALA A 35 -2.38 4.93 -8.97
CA ALA A 35 -3.18 3.92 -9.68
C ALA A 35 -4.65 4.31 -9.79
N GLU A 36 -5.17 5.06 -8.82
CA GLU A 36 -6.53 5.60 -8.84
C GLU A 36 -6.68 6.84 -9.74
N GLY A 37 -5.62 7.27 -10.39
CA GLY A 37 -5.64 8.39 -11.33
C GLY A 37 -5.12 9.72 -10.78
N LYS A 38 -4.60 9.75 -9.56
CA LYS A 38 -4.03 10.98 -8.98
C LYS A 38 -2.61 11.21 -9.45
N SER A 39 -2.23 12.50 -9.56
CA SER A 39 -0.84 12.87 -9.75
C SER A 39 -0.03 12.58 -8.48
N LEU A 40 1.30 12.53 -8.59
CA LEU A 40 2.15 12.37 -7.41
C LEU A 40 1.94 13.51 -6.40
N ARG A 41 1.77 14.74 -6.89
CA ARG A 41 1.48 15.89 -6.04
C ARG A 41 0.17 15.74 -5.28
N ALA A 42 -0.90 15.33 -5.98
CA ALA A 42 -2.20 15.10 -5.36
C ALA A 42 -2.16 13.91 -4.37
N ALA A 43 -1.46 12.84 -4.73
CA ALA A 43 -1.26 11.69 -3.84
C ALA A 43 -0.54 12.10 -2.55
N ALA A 44 0.54 12.86 -2.66
CA ALA A 44 1.29 13.37 -1.51
C ALA A 44 0.40 14.26 -0.62
N ALA A 45 -0.34 15.18 -1.23
CA ALA A 45 -1.24 16.08 -0.49
C ALA A 45 -2.31 15.29 0.28
N GLY A 46 -2.88 14.27 -0.34
CA GLY A 46 -3.88 13.40 0.29
C GLY A 46 -3.34 12.59 1.48
N LEU A 47 -2.03 12.40 1.54
CA LEU A 47 -1.35 11.70 2.63
C LEU A 47 -0.69 12.65 3.64
N ASN A 48 -0.98 13.95 3.54
CA ASN A 48 -0.32 14.99 4.36
C ASN A 48 1.21 14.92 4.27
N MET A 49 1.71 14.64 3.09
CA MET A 49 3.14 14.48 2.81
C MET A 49 3.62 15.61 1.91
N ALA A 50 4.77 16.18 2.24
CA ALA A 50 5.41 17.15 1.36
C ALA A 50 5.76 16.50 0.01
N TYR A 51 5.57 17.23 -1.08
CA TYR A 51 5.86 16.72 -2.42
C TYR A 51 7.32 16.25 -2.56
N SER A 52 8.26 17.01 -2.00
CA SER A 52 9.68 16.65 -2.01
C SER A 52 9.94 15.31 -1.31
N LYS A 53 9.25 15.06 -0.22
CA LYS A 53 9.34 13.76 0.49
C LYS A 53 8.78 12.62 -0.35
N ALA A 54 7.62 12.82 -0.96
CA ALA A 54 7.02 11.82 -1.84
C ALA A 54 7.94 11.48 -3.01
N TRP A 55 8.53 12.49 -3.63
CA TRP A 55 9.49 12.33 -4.71
C TRP A 55 10.71 11.52 -4.27
N LYS A 56 11.26 11.86 -3.10
CA LYS A 56 12.40 11.14 -2.52
C LYS A 56 12.09 9.68 -2.24
N LEU A 57 10.91 9.39 -1.69
CA LEU A 57 10.48 8.01 -1.45
C LEU A 57 10.41 7.19 -2.74
N ILE A 58 9.84 7.76 -3.79
CA ILE A 58 9.75 7.10 -5.09
C ILE A 58 11.15 6.87 -5.68
N LYS A 59 12.01 7.88 -5.66
CA LYS A 59 13.37 7.75 -6.21
C LYS A 59 14.23 6.75 -5.44
N THR A 60 14.12 6.72 -4.13
CA THR A 60 14.82 5.74 -3.29
C THR A 60 14.36 4.32 -3.61
N ALA A 61 13.06 4.12 -3.75
CA ALA A 61 12.50 2.82 -4.13
C ALA A 61 12.99 2.39 -5.52
N GLU A 62 12.94 3.27 -6.50
CA GLU A 62 13.42 3.01 -7.86
C GLU A 62 14.90 2.61 -7.87
N GLY A 63 15.73 3.32 -7.12
CA GLY A 63 17.16 3.03 -7.02
C GLY A 63 17.47 1.64 -6.47
N ASN A 64 16.67 1.17 -5.52
CA ASN A 64 16.84 -0.16 -4.92
C ASN A 64 16.21 -1.27 -5.75
N LEU A 65 15.09 -1.00 -6.41
CA LEU A 65 14.38 -1.98 -7.24
C LEU A 65 15.02 -2.15 -8.62
N GLY A 66 15.67 -1.13 -9.14
CA GLY A 66 16.32 -1.17 -10.44
C GLY A 66 15.42 -0.89 -11.63
N PHE A 67 14.22 -0.33 -11.39
CA PHE A 67 13.28 0.08 -12.44
C PHE A 67 12.49 1.30 -12.01
N SER A 68 11.94 2.01 -13.00
CA SER A 68 11.08 3.16 -12.75
C SER A 68 9.70 2.73 -12.25
N LEU A 69 9.17 3.46 -11.28
CA LEU A 69 7.82 3.23 -10.75
C LEU A 69 6.78 4.07 -11.45
N LEU A 70 7.16 5.27 -11.88
CA LEU A 70 6.26 6.22 -12.50
C LEU A 70 6.65 6.49 -13.94
N ASP A 71 5.63 6.55 -14.79
CA ASP A 71 5.71 7.01 -16.16
C ASP A 71 5.21 8.45 -16.17
N THR A 72 6.10 9.41 -16.25
CA THR A 72 5.75 10.82 -16.22
C THR A 72 5.42 11.32 -17.61
N ARG A 73 4.20 11.80 -17.81
CA ARG A 73 3.81 12.47 -19.05
C ARG A 73 4.28 13.92 -19.01
N ILE A 74 5.07 14.30 -20.00
CA ILE A 74 5.51 15.68 -20.19
C ILE A 74 4.42 16.41 -21.02
N GLY A 75 3.82 17.45 -20.41
CA GLY A 75 3.03 18.42 -21.15
C GLY A 75 1.64 17.99 -21.57
N GLY A 76 0.69 18.19 -20.71
CA GLY A 76 -0.73 18.31 -21.03
C GLY A 76 -1.30 19.55 -20.39
N ALA A 77 -2.50 19.97 -20.78
CA ALA A 77 -3.20 21.14 -20.25
C ALA A 77 -3.38 21.13 -18.73
N ASP A 78 -3.22 19.97 -18.10
CA ASP A 78 -3.41 19.74 -16.66
C ASP A 78 -2.11 19.52 -15.88
N GLY A 79 -0.95 19.88 -16.45
CA GLY A 79 0.31 19.90 -15.73
C GLY A 79 0.85 18.54 -15.28
N GLY A 80 0.93 17.56 -16.20
CA GLY A 80 1.69 16.35 -15.96
C GLY A 80 1.01 15.33 -15.03
N GLY A 81 0.29 14.37 -15.59
CA GLY A 81 -0.14 13.17 -14.89
C GLY A 81 0.99 12.17 -14.75
N ALA A 82 0.96 11.36 -13.72
CA ALA A 82 1.83 10.20 -13.56
C ALA A 82 0.98 8.94 -13.62
N ASP A 83 1.45 7.96 -14.39
CA ASP A 83 0.89 6.62 -14.40
C ASP A 83 1.91 5.67 -13.78
N LEU A 84 1.45 4.55 -13.24
CA LEU A 84 2.36 3.50 -12.80
C LEU A 84 2.93 2.77 -14.02
N THR A 85 4.22 2.46 -13.96
CA THR A 85 4.82 1.52 -14.92
C THR A 85 4.25 0.11 -14.69
N GLU A 86 4.38 -0.76 -15.67
CA GLU A 86 3.99 -2.17 -15.52
C GLU A 86 4.77 -2.85 -14.40
N ASP A 87 6.07 -2.55 -14.29
CA ASP A 87 6.90 -3.05 -13.19
C ASP A 87 6.41 -2.57 -11.83
N ALA A 88 5.98 -1.31 -11.73
CA ALA A 88 5.41 -0.77 -10.50
C ALA A 88 4.12 -1.48 -10.11
N LYS A 89 3.23 -1.75 -11.07
CA LYS A 89 1.98 -2.49 -10.83
C LYS A 89 2.29 -3.90 -10.31
N THR A 90 3.21 -4.58 -10.95
CA THR A 90 3.65 -5.92 -10.54
C THR A 90 4.24 -5.91 -9.13
N MET A 91 5.11 -4.95 -8.85
CA MET A 91 5.71 -4.80 -7.52
C MET A 91 4.67 -4.53 -6.43
N LEU A 92 3.73 -3.65 -6.72
CA LEU A 92 2.65 -3.32 -5.78
C LEU A 92 1.82 -4.56 -5.44
N VAL A 93 1.45 -5.33 -6.44
CA VAL A 93 0.68 -6.55 -6.23
C VAL A 93 1.45 -7.59 -5.45
N ARG A 94 2.71 -7.81 -5.79
CA ARG A 94 3.56 -8.76 -5.07
C ARG A 94 3.71 -8.38 -3.60
N PHE A 95 3.89 -7.10 -3.31
CA PHE A 95 3.97 -6.61 -1.94
C PHE A 95 2.67 -6.82 -1.19
N LEU A 96 1.53 -6.46 -1.78
CA LEU A 96 0.21 -6.62 -1.16
C LEU A 96 -0.15 -8.10 -0.97
N LYS A 97 0.22 -8.95 -1.90
CA LYS A 97 0.05 -10.40 -1.76
C LYS A 97 0.89 -10.96 -0.61
N PHE A 98 2.14 -10.56 -0.52
CA PHE A 98 3.02 -10.93 0.58
C PHE A 98 2.44 -10.47 1.93
N GLU A 99 2.02 -9.22 2.01
CA GLU A 99 1.38 -8.67 3.20
C GLU A 99 0.12 -9.46 3.59
N HIS A 100 -0.71 -9.79 2.61
CA HIS A 100 -1.92 -10.58 2.84
C HIS A 100 -1.59 -11.97 3.41
N GLU A 101 -0.60 -12.65 2.86
CA GLU A 101 -0.17 -13.96 3.37
C GLU A 101 0.37 -13.88 4.80
N VAL A 102 1.16 -12.84 5.10
CA VAL A 102 1.69 -12.61 6.45
C VAL A 102 0.55 -12.36 7.43
N TYR A 103 -0.41 -11.51 7.07
CA TYR A 103 -1.59 -11.26 7.92
C TYR A 103 -2.42 -12.51 8.13
N SER A 104 -2.60 -13.34 7.12
CA SER A 104 -3.36 -14.60 7.25
C SER A 104 -2.70 -15.53 8.25
N ARG A 105 -1.38 -15.64 8.23
CA ARG A 105 -0.62 -16.43 9.20
C ARG A 105 -0.66 -15.80 10.59
N ALA A 106 -0.57 -14.49 10.67
CA ALA A 106 -0.67 -13.78 11.93
C ALA A 106 -2.06 -13.91 12.56
N ASP A 107 -3.12 -13.87 11.76
CA ASP A 107 -4.49 -14.09 12.22
C ASP A 107 -4.64 -15.49 12.84
N GLU A 108 -4.11 -16.50 12.20
CA GLU A 108 -4.11 -17.89 12.75
C GLU A 108 -3.35 -17.96 14.09
N ALA A 109 -2.18 -17.34 14.15
CA ALA A 109 -1.39 -17.28 15.38
C ALA A 109 -2.11 -16.51 16.48
N TRP A 110 -2.75 -15.40 16.13
CA TRP A 110 -3.53 -14.60 17.08
C TRP A 110 -4.65 -15.43 17.71
N GLN A 111 -5.41 -16.17 16.93
CA GLN A 111 -6.50 -17.00 17.44
C GLN A 111 -6.02 -18.09 18.41
N ARG A 112 -4.83 -18.63 18.17
CA ARG A 112 -4.22 -19.62 19.08
C ARG A 112 -3.69 -18.98 20.37
N CYS A 113 -3.07 -17.81 20.25
CA CYS A 113 -2.41 -17.15 21.38
C CYS A 113 -3.36 -16.33 22.24
N PHE A 114 -4.40 -15.78 21.64
CA PHE A 114 -5.35 -14.88 22.30
C PHE A 114 -6.80 -15.27 21.97
N PRO A 115 -7.24 -16.50 22.33
CA PRO A 115 -8.58 -16.95 22.00
C PRO A 115 -9.70 -16.11 22.65
N GLU A 116 -9.40 -15.43 23.75
CA GLU A 116 -10.32 -14.51 24.42
C GLU A 116 -10.56 -13.21 23.68
N PHE A 117 -9.74 -12.88 22.66
CA PHE A 117 -9.87 -11.67 21.86
C PHE A 117 -10.10 -12.05 20.38
N PRO A 118 -11.32 -12.45 20.00
CA PRO A 118 -11.56 -12.83 18.62
C PRO A 118 -11.37 -11.65 17.67
N LEU A 119 -10.70 -11.93 16.55
CA LEU A 119 -10.57 -10.94 15.49
C LEU A 119 -11.93 -10.77 14.80
N LYS A 120 -12.48 -9.57 14.88
CA LYS A 120 -13.60 -9.19 14.03
C LYS A 120 -13.02 -8.83 12.66
N LEU A 121 -13.21 -9.75 11.70
CA LEU A 121 -13.00 -9.43 10.30
C LEU A 121 -14.10 -8.47 9.88
N SER A 122 -13.92 -7.18 10.11
CA SER A 122 -14.83 -6.19 9.58
C SER A 122 -14.56 -6.08 8.08
N ALA A 123 -15.43 -6.68 7.28
CA ALA A 123 -15.51 -6.38 5.87
C ALA A 123 -15.75 -4.87 5.73
N GLY A 124 -14.75 -4.09 5.29
CA GLY A 124 -14.91 -2.69 4.95
C GLY A 124 -14.37 -1.67 5.94
N ALA A 125 -13.63 -2.04 6.95
CA ALA A 125 -12.92 -1.07 7.76
C ALA A 125 -11.77 -0.46 6.96
N GLU A 126 -12.04 0.66 6.33
CA GLU A 126 -10.99 1.58 5.89
C GLU A 126 -10.30 2.10 7.14
N GLU A 127 -9.01 1.85 7.26
CA GLU A 127 -8.37 2.19 8.49
C GLU A 127 -7.14 3.03 8.33
N GLU A 128 -7.28 4.19 8.91
CA GLU A 128 -6.16 5.04 9.24
C GLU A 128 -5.21 4.25 10.17
N GLY A 129 -3.97 4.13 9.77
CA GLY A 129 -2.92 3.66 10.64
C GLY A 129 -2.41 2.23 10.45
N GLY A 130 -2.23 1.76 9.23
CA GLY A 130 -1.38 0.59 8.99
C GLY A 130 -2.07 -0.73 8.70
N ARG A 131 -3.31 -0.70 8.25
CA ARG A 131 -4.06 -1.89 7.91
C ARG A 131 -4.11 -2.17 6.40
N ARG A 132 -4.53 -3.40 6.08
CA ARG A 132 -4.60 -3.96 4.74
C ARG A 132 -5.26 -3.00 3.76
N LEU A 133 -4.51 -2.51 2.80
CA LEU A 133 -5.09 -1.83 1.66
C LEU A 133 -5.79 -2.86 0.79
N LYS A 134 -7.08 -2.65 0.56
CA LYS A 134 -7.81 -3.47 -0.42
C LYS A 134 -7.47 -2.95 -1.82
N LEU A 135 -6.98 -3.83 -2.69
CA LEU A 135 -6.84 -3.51 -4.10
C LEU A 135 -8.22 -3.21 -4.70
N PRO A 136 -8.36 -2.17 -5.53
CA PRO A 136 -9.56 -2.02 -6.35
C PRO A 136 -9.82 -3.32 -7.11
N ALA A 137 -11.09 -3.75 -7.19
CA ALA A 137 -11.46 -5.00 -7.84
C ALA A 137 -10.93 -5.11 -9.28
N GLU A 138 -10.88 -4.00 -9.99
CA GLU A 138 -10.35 -3.92 -11.36
C GLU A 138 -8.85 -4.22 -11.42
N MET A 139 -8.06 -3.66 -10.51
CA MET A 139 -6.64 -3.96 -10.40
C MET A 139 -6.41 -5.41 -9.99
N THR A 140 -7.22 -5.94 -9.09
CA THR A 140 -7.07 -7.31 -8.60
C THR A 140 -7.30 -8.31 -9.73
N ALA A 141 -8.30 -8.10 -10.57
CA ALA A 141 -8.61 -9.00 -11.68
C ALA A 141 -7.51 -8.98 -12.76
N GLU A 142 -7.06 -7.80 -13.17
CA GLU A 142 -6.02 -7.65 -14.19
C GLU A 142 -4.67 -8.22 -13.72
N LEU A 143 -4.36 -8.04 -12.46
CA LEU A 143 -3.07 -8.43 -11.88
C LEU A 143 -3.07 -9.88 -11.42
N ALA A 144 -4.19 -10.42 -10.99
CA ALA A 144 -4.33 -11.85 -10.74
C ALA A 144 -4.08 -12.67 -12.02
N LEU A 145 -4.55 -12.17 -13.16
CA LEU A 145 -4.30 -12.79 -14.47
C LEU A 145 -2.82 -12.78 -14.88
N ARG A 146 -2.05 -11.79 -14.43
CA ARG A 146 -0.62 -11.69 -14.74
C ARG A 146 0.27 -12.50 -13.79
N LEU A 147 -0.23 -12.85 -12.60
CA LEU A 147 0.52 -13.60 -11.59
C LEU A 147 0.20 -15.09 -11.60
N LEU A 148 -0.75 -15.50 -12.40
CA LEU A 148 -1.03 -16.90 -12.69
C LEU A 148 -0.21 -17.36 -13.90
#